data_32a8e5b683d65addffabd5b5740b1f47
#
_entry.id   32a8e5b683d65addffabd5b5740b1f47
#
_cell.length_a   1.000
_cell.length_b   1.000
_cell.length_c   1.000
_cell.angle_alpha   90.00
_cell.angle_beta   90.00
_cell.angle_gamma   90.00
#
_symmetry.space_group_name_H-M   'P 1'
#
loop_
_entity.id
_entity.type
_entity.pdbx_description
1 polymer ?
#
loop_
_entity_poly.entity_id
_entity_poly.type
_entity_poly.pdbx_seq_one_letter_code
_entity_poly.pdbx_strand_id
1 'polypeptide(L)'
;KPAQGVIMNWWRQGMMGGAKAHYDCIVAFSQTDFTEDLKKITVPVLVMHGDDDQIVPYADSGPLSAKLLKNSTLKTYKGFPHGMPTTNADTINTDLLEWLKTERSSSYDSSKSDKAALANV
;
A
#
# COMPACT_ATOMS: atom_id res chain seq x y z
N LYS A 1 16.92 -7.10 -15.69
CA LYS A 1 16.01 -8.10 -16.29
C LYS A 1 15.98 -9.31 -15.36
N PRO A 2 14.80 -9.79 -14.91
CA PRO A 2 14.74 -10.92 -13.98
C PRO A 2 15.27 -12.19 -14.60
N ALA A 3 15.81 -13.11 -13.78
CA ALA A 3 16.30 -14.40 -14.23
C ALA A 3 15.14 -15.27 -14.78
N GLN A 4 15.42 -16.11 -15.77
CA GLN A 4 14.41 -16.95 -16.42
C GLN A 4 13.65 -17.83 -15.41
N GLY A 5 14.33 -18.38 -14.40
CA GLY A 5 13.69 -19.18 -13.36
C GLY A 5 12.64 -18.41 -12.55
N VAL A 6 12.85 -17.11 -12.28
CA VAL A 6 11.88 -16.25 -11.60
C VAL A 6 10.65 -16.05 -12.49
N ILE A 7 10.86 -15.77 -13.78
CA ILE A 7 9.77 -15.61 -14.75
C ILE A 7 8.91 -16.88 -14.82
N MET A 8 9.53 -18.04 -14.96
CA MET A 8 8.84 -19.32 -15.06
C MET A 8 8.09 -19.70 -13.78
N ASN A 9 8.67 -19.42 -12.62
CA ASN A 9 8.00 -19.68 -11.36
C ASN A 9 6.76 -18.78 -11.18
N TRP A 10 6.88 -17.50 -11.52
CA TRP A 10 5.75 -16.56 -11.49
C TRP A 10 4.62 -16.99 -12.44
N TRP A 11 4.98 -17.32 -13.69
CA TRP A 11 4.03 -17.83 -14.70
C TRP A 11 3.29 -19.08 -14.19
N ARG A 12 4.03 -20.05 -13.64
CA ARG A 12 3.43 -21.28 -13.10
C ARG A 12 2.43 -21.01 -11.99
N GLN A 13 2.76 -20.12 -11.06
CA GLN A 13 1.84 -19.73 -9.98
C GLN A 13 0.57 -19.08 -10.53
N GLY A 14 0.69 -18.19 -11.48
CA GLY A 14 -0.46 -17.57 -12.15
C GLY A 14 -1.36 -18.62 -12.81
N MET A 15 -0.80 -19.58 -13.50
CA MET A 15 -1.56 -20.63 -14.19
C MET A 15 -2.31 -21.59 -13.24
N MET A 16 -1.86 -21.69 -11.98
CA MET A 16 -2.53 -22.55 -10.99
C MET A 16 -3.91 -22.05 -10.56
N GLY A 17 -4.22 -20.78 -10.73
CA GLY A 17 -5.51 -20.19 -10.36
C GLY A 17 -6.69 -20.63 -11.23
N GLY A 18 -6.42 -21.00 -12.48
CA GLY A 18 -7.44 -21.40 -13.45
C GLY A 18 -8.24 -20.22 -14.02
N ALA A 19 -8.83 -20.42 -15.20
CA ALA A 19 -9.46 -19.35 -15.98
C ALA A 19 -10.66 -18.70 -15.25
N LYS A 20 -11.48 -19.49 -14.58
CA LYS A 20 -12.66 -18.95 -13.86
C LYS A 20 -12.26 -18.05 -12.70
N ALA A 21 -11.32 -18.49 -11.86
CA ALA A 21 -10.87 -17.70 -10.73
C ALA A 21 -10.21 -16.38 -11.19
N HIS A 22 -9.39 -16.41 -12.24
CA HIS A 22 -8.82 -15.22 -12.83
C HIS A 22 -9.90 -14.25 -13.34
N TYR A 23 -10.88 -14.76 -14.07
CA TYR A 23 -11.99 -13.94 -14.56
C TYR A 23 -12.77 -13.29 -13.41
N ASP A 24 -13.17 -14.08 -12.41
CA ASP A 24 -13.94 -13.60 -11.27
C ASP A 24 -13.16 -12.55 -10.46
N CYS A 25 -11.85 -12.76 -10.27
CA CYS A 25 -10.98 -11.77 -9.61
C CYS A 25 -10.85 -10.46 -10.40
N ILE A 26 -10.74 -10.52 -11.73
CA ILE A 26 -10.69 -9.32 -12.57
C ILE A 26 -12.02 -8.56 -12.52
N VAL A 27 -13.16 -9.27 -12.54
CA VAL A 27 -14.47 -8.66 -12.38
C VAL A 27 -14.58 -7.96 -11.02
N ALA A 28 -14.23 -8.64 -9.94
CA ALA A 28 -14.23 -8.07 -8.60
C ALA A 28 -13.33 -6.83 -8.51
N PHE A 29 -12.09 -6.93 -9.01
CA PHE A 29 -11.13 -5.82 -9.02
C PHE A 29 -11.65 -4.60 -9.79
N SER A 30 -12.23 -4.80 -10.98
CA SER A 30 -12.64 -3.71 -11.87
C SER A 30 -14.00 -3.08 -11.52
N GLN A 31 -14.85 -3.78 -10.77
CA GLN A 31 -16.22 -3.34 -10.49
C GLN A 31 -16.48 -2.96 -9.03
N THR A 32 -15.56 -3.24 -8.13
CA THR A 32 -15.73 -2.89 -6.71
C THR A 32 -15.31 -1.44 -6.48
N ASP A 33 -16.24 -0.62 -5.98
CA ASP A 33 -15.98 0.76 -5.57
C ASP A 33 -15.74 0.84 -4.06
N PHE A 34 -14.54 1.23 -3.66
CA PHE A 34 -14.13 1.42 -2.27
C PHE A 34 -14.16 2.88 -1.80
N THR A 35 -14.69 3.80 -2.58
CA THR A 35 -14.68 5.23 -2.29
C THR A 35 -15.22 5.56 -0.89
N GLU A 36 -16.39 5.02 -0.54
CA GLU A 36 -17.00 5.26 0.76
C GLU A 36 -16.31 4.49 1.91
N ASP A 37 -15.67 3.37 1.61
CA ASP A 37 -14.92 2.62 2.61
C ASP A 37 -13.60 3.30 2.97
N LEU A 38 -12.88 3.86 1.99
CA LEU A 38 -11.67 4.65 2.24
C LEU A 38 -11.94 5.84 3.15
N LYS A 39 -13.06 6.54 3.01
CA LYS A 39 -13.47 7.67 3.87
C LYS A 39 -13.72 7.27 5.31
N LYS A 40 -14.03 6.01 5.59
CA LYS A 40 -14.28 5.49 6.95
C LYS A 40 -13.00 5.11 7.69
N ILE A 41 -11.89 4.94 7.00
CA ILE A 41 -10.61 4.56 7.60
C ILE A 41 -10.09 5.72 8.46
N THR A 42 -9.83 5.44 9.73
CA THR A 42 -9.38 6.43 10.71
C THR A 42 -7.95 6.22 11.19
N VAL A 43 -7.40 5.03 10.97
CA VAL A 43 -6.01 4.72 11.30
C VAL A 43 -5.04 5.38 10.31
N PRO A 44 -3.78 5.63 10.71
CA PRO A 44 -2.76 6.10 9.78
C PRO A 44 -2.57 5.14 8.60
N VAL A 45 -2.47 5.68 7.39
CA VAL A 45 -2.29 4.91 6.16
C VAL A 45 -1.10 5.46 5.37
N LEU A 46 -0.15 4.60 5.03
CA LEU A 46 0.91 4.91 4.08
C LEU A 46 0.50 4.45 2.68
N VAL A 47 0.41 5.38 1.75
CA VAL A 47 0.20 5.10 0.33
C VAL A 47 1.53 5.25 -0.39
N MET A 48 2.04 4.15 -0.96
CA MET A 48 3.32 4.12 -1.68
C MET A 48 3.06 3.83 -3.16
N HIS A 49 3.50 4.69 -4.09
CA HIS A 49 3.22 4.52 -5.50
C HIS A 49 4.37 5.05 -6.37
N GLY A 50 4.75 4.27 -7.39
CA GLY A 50 5.70 4.70 -8.42
C GLY A 50 5.02 5.51 -9.52
N ASP A 51 5.63 6.59 -9.96
CA ASP A 51 5.03 7.45 -10.98
C ASP A 51 5.21 6.91 -12.42
N ASP A 52 6.01 5.84 -12.60
CA ASP A 52 6.13 5.07 -13.85
C ASP A 52 5.39 3.71 -13.78
N ASP A 53 4.34 3.64 -12.97
CA ASP A 53 3.47 2.46 -12.90
C ASP A 53 2.61 2.36 -14.17
N GLN A 54 2.95 1.39 -15.04
CA GLN A 54 2.26 1.14 -16.30
C GLN A 54 1.11 0.11 -16.17
N ILE A 55 0.88 -0.43 -14.99
CA ILE A 55 -0.19 -1.40 -14.72
C ILE A 55 -1.37 -0.71 -14.05
N VAL A 56 -1.09 0.07 -12.99
CA VAL A 56 -2.06 0.89 -12.28
C VAL A 56 -1.58 2.35 -12.36
N PRO A 57 -2.09 3.15 -13.31
CA PRO A 57 -1.59 4.50 -13.55
C PRO A 57 -1.62 5.36 -12.29
N TYR A 58 -0.50 6.02 -12.00
CA TYR A 58 -0.33 6.84 -10.79
C TYR A 58 -1.45 7.87 -10.62
N ALA A 59 -1.78 8.60 -11.70
CA ALA A 59 -2.78 9.66 -11.66
C ALA A 59 -4.19 9.17 -11.29
N ASP A 60 -4.49 7.91 -11.60
CA ASP A 60 -5.81 7.32 -11.46
C ASP A 60 -5.98 6.49 -10.19
N SER A 61 -4.96 6.42 -9.32
CA SER A 61 -5.05 5.54 -8.14
C SER A 61 -4.46 6.13 -6.86
N GLY A 62 -3.15 6.01 -6.61
CA GLY A 62 -2.53 6.38 -5.33
C GLY A 62 -2.89 7.76 -4.81
N PRO A 63 -2.74 8.84 -5.59
CA PRO A 63 -3.12 10.19 -5.19
C PRO A 63 -4.61 10.35 -4.90
N LEU A 64 -5.47 9.65 -5.65
CA LEU A 64 -6.92 9.71 -5.44
C LEU A 64 -7.31 9.01 -4.14
N SER A 65 -6.73 7.83 -3.87
CA SER A 65 -6.92 7.11 -2.62
C SER A 65 -6.46 7.93 -1.42
N ALA A 66 -5.27 8.54 -1.51
CA ALA A 66 -4.75 9.39 -0.44
C ALA A 66 -5.63 10.59 -0.12
N LYS A 67 -6.32 11.16 -1.11
CA LYS A 67 -7.28 12.28 -0.90
C LYS A 67 -8.56 11.85 -0.17
N LEU A 68 -8.97 10.60 -0.31
CA LEU A 68 -10.17 10.07 0.36
C LEU A 68 -9.91 9.68 1.81
N LEU A 69 -8.69 9.27 2.13
CA LEU A 69 -8.28 8.85 3.46
C LEU A 69 -8.15 10.06 4.41
N LYS A 70 -8.62 9.91 5.65
CA LYS A 70 -8.58 10.98 6.67
C LYS A 70 -7.17 11.25 7.20
N ASN A 71 -6.37 10.20 7.33
CA ASN A 71 -5.02 10.25 7.88
C ASN A 71 -4.08 9.45 6.97
N SER A 72 -3.58 10.08 5.92
CA SER A 72 -2.72 9.42 4.93
C SER A 72 -1.41 10.15 4.71
N THR A 73 -0.37 9.37 4.48
CA THR A 73 0.92 9.82 3.95
C THR A 73 1.09 9.25 2.56
N LEU A 74 1.15 10.09 1.54
CA LEU A 74 1.47 9.67 0.17
C LEU A 74 2.96 9.79 -0.08
N LYS A 75 3.61 8.67 -0.45
CA LYS A 75 5.00 8.63 -0.87
C LYS A 75 5.09 8.22 -2.34
N THR A 76 5.52 9.16 -3.17
CA THR A 76 5.68 8.95 -4.62
C THR A 76 7.12 8.62 -4.95
N TYR A 77 7.35 7.61 -5.78
CA TYR A 77 8.68 7.16 -6.21
C TYR A 77 8.88 7.44 -7.69
N LYS A 78 9.78 8.39 -7.97
CA LYS A 78 10.06 8.81 -9.34
C LYS A 78 10.73 7.72 -10.17
N GLY A 79 10.10 7.35 -11.29
CA GLY A 79 10.58 6.33 -12.22
C GLY A 79 10.43 4.89 -11.72
N PHE A 80 9.70 4.65 -10.61
CA PHE A 80 9.49 3.30 -10.11
C PHE A 80 8.28 2.65 -10.77
N PRO A 81 8.40 1.36 -11.17
CA PRO A 81 7.33 0.60 -11.81
C PRO A 81 6.36 0.00 -10.79
N HIS A 82 5.28 -0.62 -11.27
CA HIS A 82 4.32 -1.39 -10.46
C HIS A 82 4.99 -2.41 -9.52
N GLY A 83 6.00 -3.09 -10.02
CA GLY A 83 6.76 -4.11 -9.28
C GLY A 83 7.80 -3.55 -8.28
N MET A 84 7.75 -2.28 -7.93
CA MET A 84 8.75 -1.62 -7.07
C MET A 84 9.05 -2.32 -5.74
N PRO A 85 8.11 -3.04 -5.07
CA PRO A 85 8.45 -3.79 -3.86
C PRO A 85 9.48 -4.90 -4.10
N THR A 86 9.58 -5.39 -5.34
CA THR A 86 10.56 -6.41 -5.74
C THR A 86 11.78 -5.80 -6.41
N THR A 87 11.59 -4.84 -7.32
CA THR A 87 12.69 -4.28 -8.12
C THR A 87 13.50 -3.23 -7.36
N ASN A 88 12.90 -2.59 -6.36
CA ASN A 88 13.49 -1.50 -5.57
C ASN A 88 13.32 -1.79 -4.06
N ALA A 89 13.42 -3.05 -3.67
CA ALA A 89 13.07 -3.55 -2.33
C ALA A 89 13.78 -2.79 -1.20
N ASP A 90 15.05 -2.45 -1.34
CA ASP A 90 15.82 -1.77 -0.29
C ASP A 90 15.22 -0.41 0.05
N THR A 91 14.87 0.39 -0.96
CA THR A 91 14.23 1.70 -0.78
C THR A 91 12.85 1.54 -0.15
N ILE A 92 12.02 0.65 -0.71
CA ILE A 92 10.65 0.45 -0.23
C ILE A 92 10.61 -0.07 1.20
N ASN A 93 11.46 -1.03 1.53
CA ASN A 93 11.55 -1.59 2.89
C ASN A 93 12.06 -0.57 3.90
N THR A 94 13.05 0.25 3.53
CA THR A 94 13.57 1.32 4.39
C THR A 94 12.47 2.31 4.74
N ASP A 95 11.79 2.80 3.74
CA ASP A 95 10.71 3.79 3.90
C ASP A 95 9.54 3.25 4.72
N LEU A 96 9.15 2.01 4.46
CA LEU A 96 8.09 1.33 5.21
C LEU A 96 8.48 1.16 6.69
N LEU A 97 9.71 0.74 6.97
CA LEU A 97 10.21 0.57 8.34
C LEU A 97 10.31 1.90 9.09
N GLU A 98 10.72 2.97 8.43
CA GLU A 98 10.77 4.31 9.01
C GLU A 98 9.36 4.79 9.38
N TRP A 99 8.41 4.65 8.48
CA TRP A 99 7.02 5.02 8.75
C TRP A 99 6.42 4.24 9.92
N LEU A 100 6.61 2.92 9.96
CA LEU A 100 6.11 2.07 11.06
C LEU A 100 6.72 2.46 12.43
N LYS A 101 7.98 2.86 12.46
CA LYS A 101 8.64 3.33 13.69
C LYS A 101 8.04 4.66 14.17
N THR A 102 7.78 5.58 13.26
CA THR A 102 7.20 6.89 13.54
C THR A 102 5.79 6.76 14.11
N GLU A 103 4.93 5.97 13.47
CA GLU A 103 3.57 5.74 13.94
C GLU A 103 3.51 5.03 15.30
N ARG A 104 4.42 4.07 15.54
CA ARG A 104 4.54 3.39 16.83
C ARG A 104 4.96 4.34 17.95
N SER A 105 5.87 5.27 17.69
CA SER A 105 6.31 6.27 18.66
C SER A 105 5.18 7.25 19.01
N SER A 106 4.45 7.73 18.01
CA SER A 106 3.30 8.62 18.20
C SER A 106 2.19 7.98 19.03
N SER A 107 1.85 6.73 18.75
CA SER A 107 0.83 6.01 19.52
C SER A 107 1.24 5.72 20.98
N TYR A 108 2.53 5.49 21.22
CA TYR A 108 3.06 5.26 22.57
C TYR A 108 3.06 6.54 23.41
N ASP A 109 3.40 7.69 22.83
CA ASP A 109 3.41 8.98 23.54
C ASP A 109 1.99 9.46 23.86
N SER A 110 1.02 9.26 22.96
CA SER A 110 -0.39 9.57 23.24
C SER A 110 -0.94 8.73 24.40
N SER A 111 -0.60 7.44 24.46
CA SER A 111 -1.04 6.56 25.56
C SER A 111 -0.43 6.92 26.93
N LYS A 112 0.74 7.56 26.95
CA LYS A 112 1.36 8.07 28.19
C LYS A 112 0.71 9.37 28.67
N SER A 113 0.37 10.27 27.75
CA SER A 113 -0.30 11.52 28.10
C SER A 113 -1.68 11.29 28.71
N ASP A 114 -2.43 10.33 28.18
CA ASP A 114 -3.76 9.96 28.69
C ASP A 114 -3.68 9.32 30.10
N LYS A 115 -2.68 8.48 30.35
CA LYS A 115 -2.45 7.91 31.68
C LYS A 115 -2.01 8.93 32.71
N ALA A 116 -1.21 9.93 32.31
CA ALA A 116 -0.80 11.00 33.20
C ALA A 116 -1.97 11.95 33.54
N ALA A 117 -2.87 12.19 32.59
CA ALA A 117 -4.08 12.99 32.82
C ALA A 117 -5.08 12.33 33.80
N LEU A 118 -5.19 10.99 33.73
CA LEU A 118 -6.06 10.20 34.64
C LEU A 118 -5.48 10.02 36.04
N ALA A 119 -4.17 10.18 36.22
CA ALA A 119 -3.54 10.06 37.54
C ALA A 119 -3.61 11.35 38.40
N ASN A 120 -4.09 12.46 37.84
CA ASN A 120 -4.20 13.76 38.49
C ASN A 120 -5.67 14.16 38.83
N VAL A 121 -6.59 13.20 38.79
CA VAL A 121 -7.97 13.32 39.22
C VAL A 121 -8.19 12.46 40.48
#